data_a0c3f0f1d23ced3c913f8969cf04973e
#
_entry.id   a0c3f0f1d23ced3c913f8969cf04973e
#
_cell.length_a   1.000
_cell.length_b   1.000
_cell.length_c   1.000
_cell.angle_alpha   90.00
_cell.angle_beta   90.00
_cell.angle_gamma   90.00
#
_symmetry.space_group_name_H-M   'P 1'
#
loop_
_entity.id
_entity.type
_entity.pdbx_description
1 polymer ?
#
loop_
_entity_poly.entity_id
_entity_poly.type
_entity_poly.pdbx_seq_one_letter_code
_entity_poly.pdbx_strand_id
1 'polypeptide(L)'
;MFNQKMKSSDLFVKCLENEEVEYIFGVPGEENEDLMISLMNSNIKFIPTRHEQGAAFMAAIYGRLTGKAGVCLSTLGPGAMNLTTGLADAHLGNMPVVAITGQGGLHRFHKQNFQFIDVVNAFKPLTKWNASITTPPIIPEAVRKAFKVAEMERPGVAHLELPEDIAKMEANNANPFPRVKVRRPSADSKAIDQAVEMIKQAKNPLILAGNGCVRTRVSKQLNAFVEERGIPIVHTQMGKGAISDKSEYSLFTTGIHAKDYYVCGFDRADLVITLGYNIVEFSPIHWNKNKEKKILHIDFLPSEVDEYYNPDLEVIGDVSNTLWVLRERLKDESKKNPEYFFRLRKTILEDHHEKENDDGFPLKPQKIIHDIRKALADSDIVISDVGMHKIWTARMYKTYEPNTCLIDNGLCSMGISLPGAIAAKLVHPDKKVVVVCGDGGFMMNSQELETAMRLGTNFIVVIFNDSKYGMVEWKQQIHHQKTYGIEFTNPDFVKYAESFGAKGYRVEKASDFPKMLADALKQDTVSIIDVPVDYNENFELMRKLGQEICPV
;
A
#
# COMPACT_ATOMS: atom_id res chain seq x y z
N MET A 1 38.65 2.55 -32.02
CA MET A 1 37.32 2.71 -31.36
C MET A 1 37.20 4.17 -30.99
N PHE A 2 36.32 4.92 -31.63
CA PHE A 2 36.06 6.30 -31.27
C PHE A 2 35.50 6.33 -29.84
N ASN A 3 36.21 6.98 -28.91
CA ASN A 3 35.72 7.26 -27.58
C ASN A 3 34.45 8.12 -27.74
N GLN A 4 33.27 7.54 -27.72
CA GLN A 4 32.04 8.28 -27.78
C GLN A 4 31.94 9.03 -26.43
N LYS A 5 32.01 10.33 -26.48
CA LYS A 5 31.88 11.21 -25.33
C LYS A 5 30.46 11.00 -24.76
N MET A 6 30.36 10.41 -23.57
CA MET A 6 29.10 10.13 -22.91
C MET A 6 28.80 11.24 -21.89
N LYS A 7 27.60 11.79 -21.89
CA LYS A 7 27.17 12.74 -20.87
C LYS A 7 26.83 12.02 -19.55
N SER A 8 26.87 12.74 -18.45
CA SER A 8 26.46 12.23 -17.13
C SER A 8 25.01 11.79 -17.11
N SER A 9 24.11 12.50 -17.80
CA SER A 9 22.72 12.07 -17.97
C SER A 9 22.59 10.75 -18.73
N ASP A 10 23.42 10.49 -19.75
CA ASP A 10 23.45 9.21 -20.47
C ASP A 10 23.91 8.07 -19.55
N LEU A 11 24.97 8.32 -18.74
CA LEU A 11 25.45 7.35 -17.74
C LEU A 11 24.37 7.08 -16.69
N PHE A 12 23.67 8.13 -16.22
CA PHE A 12 22.59 7.99 -15.24
C PHE A 12 21.48 7.08 -15.79
N VAL A 13 21.02 7.31 -17.02
CA VAL A 13 20.02 6.48 -17.70
C VAL A 13 20.52 5.03 -17.86
N LYS A 14 21.78 4.81 -18.27
CA LYS A 14 22.35 3.44 -18.34
C LYS A 14 22.36 2.75 -16.97
N CYS A 15 22.60 3.51 -15.89
CA CYS A 15 22.51 2.95 -14.55
C CYS A 15 21.05 2.57 -14.20
N LEU A 16 20.05 3.37 -14.60
CA LEU A 16 18.63 3.02 -14.41
C LEU A 16 18.22 1.78 -15.22
N GLU A 17 18.68 1.66 -16.47
CA GLU A 17 18.45 0.45 -17.30
C GLU A 17 19.08 -0.79 -16.65
N ASN A 18 20.29 -0.67 -16.07
CA ASN A 18 20.97 -1.75 -15.36
C ASN A 18 20.21 -2.15 -14.06
N GLU A 19 19.45 -1.24 -13.45
CA GLU A 19 18.55 -1.54 -12.34
C GLU A 19 17.19 -2.13 -12.81
N GLU A 20 17.02 -2.37 -14.11
CA GLU A 20 15.81 -2.90 -14.74
C GLU A 20 14.60 -1.98 -14.58
N VAL A 21 14.80 -0.66 -14.64
CA VAL A 21 13.72 0.33 -14.66
C VAL A 21 12.95 0.24 -15.97
N GLU A 22 11.65 0.01 -15.90
CA GLU A 22 10.77 -0.06 -17.07
C GLU A 22 10.01 1.24 -17.28
N TYR A 23 9.60 1.90 -16.18
CA TYR A 23 8.78 3.11 -16.18
C TYR A 23 9.39 4.17 -15.26
N ILE A 24 9.30 5.43 -15.67
CA ILE A 24 9.51 6.60 -14.83
C ILE A 24 8.25 7.45 -14.93
N PHE A 25 7.61 7.72 -13.79
CA PHE A 25 6.42 8.55 -13.69
C PHE A 25 6.84 9.98 -13.28
N GLY A 26 6.33 11.02 -13.93
CA GLY A 26 6.75 12.35 -13.50
C GLY A 26 6.27 13.52 -14.35
N VAL A 27 6.66 14.70 -13.90
CA VAL A 27 6.48 15.95 -14.63
C VAL A 27 7.86 16.49 -15.02
N PRO A 28 8.15 16.65 -16.31
CA PRO A 28 9.45 17.19 -16.76
C PRO A 28 9.55 18.68 -16.44
N GLY A 29 10.78 19.17 -16.28
CA GLY A 29 11.09 20.58 -16.12
C GLY A 29 12.44 20.95 -16.76
N GLU A 30 12.77 22.25 -16.75
CA GLU A 30 13.96 22.77 -17.42
C GLU A 30 15.26 22.15 -16.89
N GLU A 31 15.39 21.97 -15.57
CA GLU A 31 16.61 21.48 -14.93
C GLU A 31 16.85 19.98 -15.13
N ASN A 32 15.90 19.25 -15.69
CA ASN A 32 16.10 17.84 -16.06
C ASN A 32 16.02 17.56 -17.57
N GLU A 33 16.13 18.61 -18.42
CA GLU A 33 16.08 18.47 -19.89
C GLU A 33 17.11 17.47 -20.44
N ASP A 34 18.36 17.51 -19.96
CA ASP A 34 19.42 16.60 -20.40
C ASP A 34 19.09 15.15 -20.05
N LEU A 35 18.49 14.89 -18.88
CA LEU A 35 18.03 13.57 -18.48
C LEU A 35 16.87 13.11 -19.37
N MET A 36 15.92 13.97 -19.70
CA MET A 36 14.81 13.66 -20.59
C MET A 36 15.28 13.31 -22.01
N ILE A 37 16.27 14.05 -22.54
CA ILE A 37 16.86 13.75 -23.86
C ILE A 37 17.64 12.42 -23.83
N SER A 38 18.32 12.10 -22.73
CA SER A 38 18.98 10.80 -22.55
C SER A 38 17.97 9.65 -22.48
N LEU A 39 16.83 9.83 -21.80
CA LEU A 39 15.74 8.86 -21.73
C LEU A 39 15.13 8.54 -23.09
N MET A 40 15.07 9.51 -24.01
CA MET A 40 14.55 9.32 -25.37
C MET A 40 15.30 8.20 -26.13
N ASN A 41 16.56 7.97 -25.82
CA ASN A 41 17.41 6.96 -26.45
C ASN A 41 17.53 5.66 -25.63
N SER A 42 16.65 5.45 -24.66
CA SER A 42 16.63 4.28 -23.78
C SER A 42 15.38 3.42 -23.99
N ASN A 43 15.35 2.23 -23.37
CA ASN A 43 14.15 1.38 -23.31
C ASN A 43 13.19 1.80 -22.19
N ILE A 44 13.54 2.75 -21.35
CA ILE A 44 12.73 3.21 -20.23
C ILE A 44 11.58 4.09 -20.75
N LYS A 45 10.36 3.75 -20.40
CA LYS A 45 9.19 4.55 -20.77
C LYS A 45 8.95 5.65 -19.74
N PHE A 46 9.14 6.90 -20.15
CA PHE A 46 8.72 8.05 -19.36
C PHE A 46 7.20 8.25 -19.51
N ILE A 47 6.50 8.33 -18.38
CA ILE A 47 5.05 8.55 -18.31
C ILE A 47 4.82 9.93 -17.71
N PRO A 48 4.52 10.94 -18.54
CA PRO A 48 4.13 12.26 -18.04
C PRO A 48 2.84 12.14 -17.23
N THR A 49 2.86 12.62 -15.99
CA THR A 49 1.70 12.75 -15.12
C THR A 49 1.17 14.17 -15.11
N ARG A 50 -0.01 14.39 -14.54
CA ARG A 50 -0.59 15.73 -14.43
C ARG A 50 -0.16 16.46 -13.15
N HIS A 51 0.35 15.70 -12.18
CA HIS A 51 0.87 16.19 -10.91
C HIS A 51 1.91 15.22 -10.35
N GLU A 52 2.96 15.72 -9.71
CA GLU A 52 4.05 14.90 -9.19
C GLU A 52 3.61 13.99 -8.04
N GLN A 53 2.61 14.40 -7.25
CA GLN A 53 1.99 13.53 -6.24
C GLN A 53 1.43 12.25 -6.88
N GLY A 54 0.74 12.38 -8.03
CA GLY A 54 0.26 11.23 -8.81
C GLY A 54 1.40 10.33 -9.25
N ALA A 55 2.51 10.93 -9.72
CA ALA A 55 3.71 10.18 -10.11
C ALA A 55 4.30 9.37 -8.95
N ALA A 56 4.41 9.97 -7.76
CA ALA A 56 4.92 9.30 -6.57
C ALA A 56 4.00 8.15 -6.13
N PHE A 57 2.68 8.32 -6.17
CA PHE A 57 1.72 7.25 -5.90
C PHE A 57 1.78 6.11 -6.94
N MET A 58 1.94 6.43 -8.23
CA MET A 58 2.15 5.41 -9.27
C MET A 58 3.42 4.60 -8.99
N ALA A 59 4.54 5.28 -8.68
CA ALA A 59 5.79 4.63 -8.33
C ALA A 59 5.66 3.75 -7.07
N ALA A 60 4.95 4.22 -6.04
CA ALA A 60 4.70 3.47 -4.81
C ALA A 60 3.94 2.17 -5.06
N ILE A 61 2.83 2.23 -5.77
CA ILE A 61 2.02 1.04 -6.08
C ILE A 61 2.75 0.09 -7.04
N TYR A 62 3.49 0.63 -8.03
CA TYR A 62 4.37 -0.18 -8.87
C TYR A 62 5.38 -0.96 -8.02
N GLY A 63 6.03 -0.27 -7.08
CA GLY A 63 7.00 -0.86 -6.17
C GLY A 63 6.38 -1.95 -5.27
N ARG A 64 5.20 -1.69 -4.72
CA ARG A 64 4.46 -2.67 -3.90
C ARG A 64 4.12 -3.94 -4.67
N LEU A 65 3.62 -3.80 -5.91
CA LEU A 65 3.18 -4.94 -6.72
C LEU A 65 4.33 -5.76 -7.27
N THR A 66 5.44 -5.13 -7.66
CA THR A 66 6.58 -5.80 -8.28
C THR A 66 7.65 -6.23 -7.29
N GLY A 67 7.75 -5.56 -6.13
CA GLY A 67 8.86 -5.71 -5.18
C GLY A 67 10.18 -5.10 -5.68
N LYS A 68 10.18 -4.43 -6.86
CA LYS A 68 11.27 -3.61 -7.39
C LYS A 68 10.97 -2.14 -7.10
N ALA A 69 11.99 -1.30 -6.94
CA ALA A 69 11.74 0.13 -6.71
C ALA A 69 11.03 0.77 -7.91
N GLY A 70 9.86 1.36 -7.69
CA GLY A 70 9.22 2.24 -8.67
C GLY A 70 9.97 3.56 -8.75
N VAL A 71 9.95 4.23 -9.91
CA VAL A 71 10.73 5.46 -10.11
C VAL A 71 9.79 6.62 -10.43
N CYS A 72 9.94 7.72 -9.68
CA CYS A 72 9.29 8.98 -10.01
C CYS A 72 10.31 10.10 -10.22
N LEU A 73 9.94 11.09 -11.04
CA LEU A 73 10.80 12.20 -11.45
C LEU A 73 10.06 13.53 -11.36
N SER A 74 10.75 14.55 -10.88
CA SER A 74 10.30 15.94 -10.94
C SER A 74 11.45 16.91 -11.18
N THR A 75 11.11 18.14 -11.50
CA THR A 75 12.07 19.25 -11.47
C THR A 75 12.41 19.65 -10.02
N LEU A 76 13.18 20.74 -9.86
CA LEU A 76 13.51 21.31 -8.54
C LEU A 76 12.29 21.98 -7.89
N GLY A 77 12.50 22.59 -6.73
CA GLY A 77 11.57 23.47 -6.02
C GLY A 77 10.13 22.98 -5.98
N PRO A 78 9.22 23.62 -6.73
CA PRO A 78 7.79 23.28 -6.65
C PRO A 78 7.50 21.84 -7.06
N GLY A 79 8.16 21.31 -8.10
CA GLY A 79 7.97 19.93 -8.53
C GLY A 79 8.46 18.94 -7.49
N ALA A 80 9.63 19.17 -6.90
CA ALA A 80 10.14 18.34 -5.81
C ALA A 80 9.20 18.37 -4.59
N MET A 81 8.72 19.55 -4.20
CA MET A 81 7.79 19.65 -3.05
C MET A 81 6.45 18.93 -3.31
N ASN A 82 5.97 18.91 -4.54
CA ASN A 82 4.76 18.17 -4.90
C ASN A 82 4.90 16.65 -4.76
N LEU A 83 6.11 16.07 -4.80
CA LEU A 83 6.35 14.65 -4.54
C LEU A 83 6.14 14.25 -3.08
N THR A 84 6.28 15.19 -2.13
CA THR A 84 6.45 14.91 -0.69
C THR A 84 5.38 14.01 -0.10
N THR A 85 4.11 14.25 -0.37
CA THR A 85 3.02 13.43 0.17
C THR A 85 3.12 11.98 -0.31
N GLY A 86 3.32 11.78 -1.62
CA GLY A 86 3.44 10.42 -2.16
C GLY A 86 4.70 9.68 -1.69
N LEU A 87 5.82 10.39 -1.50
CA LEU A 87 7.05 9.81 -0.95
C LEU A 87 6.88 9.44 0.52
N ALA A 88 6.25 10.29 1.34
CA ALA A 88 5.95 10.01 2.73
C ALA A 88 5.04 8.78 2.88
N ASP A 89 4.03 8.69 2.01
CA ASP A 89 3.12 7.55 1.95
C ASP A 89 3.86 6.25 1.59
N ALA A 90 4.69 6.28 0.56
CA ALA A 90 5.52 5.14 0.17
C ALA A 90 6.49 4.73 1.28
N HIS A 91 7.07 5.69 2.01
CA HIS A 91 8.03 5.43 3.09
C HIS A 91 7.36 4.71 4.27
N LEU A 92 6.25 5.26 4.78
CA LEU A 92 5.50 4.64 5.88
C LEU A 92 4.75 3.38 5.46
N GLY A 93 4.36 3.29 4.17
CA GLY A 93 3.73 2.12 3.57
C GLY A 93 4.70 0.97 3.25
N ASN A 94 6.01 1.14 3.50
CA ASN A 94 7.06 0.18 3.14
C ASN A 94 7.02 -0.21 1.65
N MET A 95 6.81 0.78 0.78
CA MET A 95 6.78 0.61 -0.67
C MET A 95 8.11 1.10 -1.27
N PRO A 96 8.84 0.28 -2.03
CA PRO A 96 10.15 0.68 -2.56
C PRO A 96 9.99 1.70 -3.69
N VAL A 97 10.60 2.87 -3.52
CA VAL A 97 10.59 3.98 -4.49
C VAL A 97 11.97 4.63 -4.58
N VAL A 98 12.38 4.96 -5.80
CA VAL A 98 13.49 5.87 -6.06
C VAL A 98 12.93 7.15 -6.68
N ALA A 99 13.03 8.25 -5.93
CA ALA A 99 12.67 9.58 -6.42
C ALA A 99 13.89 10.25 -7.05
N ILE A 100 13.70 10.88 -8.20
CA ILE A 100 14.73 11.65 -8.91
C ILE A 100 14.23 13.08 -9.01
N THR A 101 15.03 14.04 -8.55
CA THR A 101 14.73 15.48 -8.75
C THR A 101 15.81 16.15 -9.54
N GLY A 102 15.43 17.08 -10.39
CA GLY A 102 16.35 18.08 -10.91
C GLY A 102 16.79 19.05 -9.82
N GLN A 103 17.85 19.80 -10.07
CA GLN A 103 18.28 20.92 -9.24
C GLN A 103 19.08 21.91 -10.10
N GLY A 104 19.05 23.16 -9.71
CA GLY A 104 19.94 24.18 -10.31
C GLY A 104 21.40 23.83 -10.10
N GLY A 105 22.28 24.37 -10.97
CA GLY A 105 23.71 24.07 -10.95
C GLY A 105 24.36 24.32 -9.58
N LEU A 106 25.40 23.55 -9.24
CA LEU A 106 26.08 23.56 -7.93
C LEU A 106 26.56 24.96 -7.51
N HIS A 107 26.89 25.82 -8.45
CA HIS A 107 27.30 27.23 -8.18
C HIS A 107 26.16 28.08 -7.58
N ARG A 108 24.93 27.58 -7.58
CA ARG A 108 23.75 28.24 -7.03
C ARG A 108 23.43 27.83 -5.58
N PHE A 109 24.04 26.78 -5.03
CA PHE A 109 23.67 26.16 -3.75
C PHE A 109 23.93 27.03 -2.51
N HIS A 110 24.84 28.01 -2.62
CA HIS A 110 25.23 28.85 -1.48
C HIS A 110 24.41 30.14 -1.33
N LYS A 111 23.39 30.34 -2.17
CA LYS A 111 22.64 31.61 -2.22
C LYS A 111 21.17 31.37 -2.58
N GLN A 112 20.32 32.34 -2.27
CA GLN A 112 18.94 32.33 -2.71
C GLN A 112 18.86 32.48 -4.23
N ASN A 113 18.12 31.59 -4.88
CA ASN A 113 17.92 31.57 -6.33
C ASN A 113 16.47 31.21 -6.67
N PHE A 114 16.10 31.48 -7.93
CA PHE A 114 14.81 31.12 -8.50
C PHE A 114 14.54 29.62 -8.30
N GLN A 115 13.41 29.28 -7.71
CA GLN A 115 12.93 27.92 -7.42
C GLN A 115 13.87 27.03 -6.57
N PHE A 116 14.96 27.57 -6.03
CA PHE A 116 15.91 26.79 -5.25
C PHE A 116 15.37 26.48 -3.84
N ILE A 117 15.29 25.20 -3.52
CA ILE A 117 15.03 24.66 -2.18
C ILE A 117 16.07 23.58 -1.92
N ASP A 118 16.54 23.45 -0.70
CA ASP A 118 17.36 22.32 -0.25
C ASP A 118 16.51 21.05 -0.18
N VAL A 119 16.35 20.38 -1.32
CA VAL A 119 15.50 19.20 -1.47
C VAL A 119 16.07 18.03 -0.68
N VAL A 120 17.39 17.88 -0.62
CA VAL A 120 18.03 16.79 0.13
C VAL A 120 17.67 16.86 1.62
N ASN A 121 17.74 18.04 2.23
CA ASN A 121 17.32 18.20 3.63
C ASN A 121 15.79 18.13 3.81
N ALA A 122 15.01 18.67 2.86
CA ALA A 122 13.55 18.57 2.90
C ALA A 122 13.05 17.11 2.84
N PHE A 123 13.73 16.25 2.07
CA PHE A 123 13.35 14.84 1.92
C PHE A 123 13.97 13.91 2.98
N LYS A 124 14.84 14.41 3.83
CA LYS A 124 15.50 13.60 4.87
C LYS A 124 14.51 12.78 5.75
N PRO A 125 13.41 13.35 6.25
CA PRO A 125 12.44 12.58 7.05
C PRO A 125 11.54 11.64 6.21
N LEU A 126 11.57 11.76 4.88
CA LEU A 126 10.71 11.00 3.97
C LEU A 126 11.44 9.84 3.29
N THR A 127 12.74 9.68 3.57
CA THR A 127 13.61 8.76 2.82
C THR A 127 14.50 7.94 3.74
N LYS A 128 14.78 6.70 3.35
CA LYS A 128 15.81 5.86 4.00
C LYS A 128 17.22 6.38 3.72
N TRP A 129 17.40 6.99 2.56
CA TRP A 129 18.65 7.58 2.11
C TRP A 129 18.38 8.55 0.96
N ASN A 130 19.11 9.67 0.94
CA ASN A 130 19.06 10.65 -0.13
C ASN A 130 20.43 11.29 -0.34
N ALA A 131 20.68 11.78 -1.55
CA ALA A 131 21.92 12.47 -1.89
C ALA A 131 21.77 13.33 -3.12
N SER A 132 22.55 14.41 -3.19
CA SER A 132 22.82 15.16 -4.42
C SER A 132 24.02 14.56 -5.14
N ILE A 133 23.93 14.43 -6.45
CA ILE A 133 25.02 14.00 -7.35
C ILE A 133 25.92 15.21 -7.63
N THR A 134 27.09 15.25 -7.01
CA THR A 134 28.00 16.41 -7.08
C THR A 134 29.11 16.26 -8.11
N THR A 135 29.35 15.05 -8.62
CA THR A 135 30.37 14.79 -9.66
C THR A 135 29.95 13.58 -10.50
N PRO A 136 30.30 13.54 -11.80
CA PRO A 136 29.93 12.42 -12.67
C PRO A 136 30.40 11.02 -12.19
N PRO A 137 31.61 10.84 -11.64
CA PRO A 137 32.10 9.51 -11.24
C PRO A 137 31.30 8.80 -10.17
N ILE A 138 30.51 9.54 -9.35
CA ILE A 138 29.71 8.93 -8.27
C ILE A 138 28.36 8.37 -8.76
N ILE A 139 27.94 8.67 -9.98
CA ILE A 139 26.64 8.28 -10.53
C ILE A 139 26.38 6.77 -10.39
N PRO A 140 27.28 5.87 -10.85
CA PRO A 140 27.02 4.43 -10.78
C PRO A 140 26.84 3.92 -9.34
N GLU A 141 27.63 4.43 -8.40
CA GLU A 141 27.55 4.07 -7.00
C GLU A 141 26.27 4.60 -6.36
N ALA A 142 25.94 5.87 -6.58
CA ALA A 142 24.78 6.52 -6.00
C ALA A 142 23.46 5.87 -6.49
N VAL A 143 23.34 5.59 -7.79
CA VAL A 143 22.17 4.92 -8.36
C VAL A 143 22.05 3.52 -7.78
N ARG A 144 23.11 2.68 -7.82
CA ARG A 144 23.09 1.34 -7.24
C ARG A 144 22.70 1.36 -5.75
N LYS A 145 23.22 2.33 -4.98
CA LYS A 145 22.92 2.48 -3.57
C LYS A 145 21.45 2.86 -3.35
N ALA A 146 20.90 3.80 -4.12
CA ALA A 146 19.50 4.20 -4.02
C ALA A 146 18.55 3.01 -4.19
N PHE A 147 18.71 2.23 -5.26
CA PHE A 147 17.88 1.05 -5.52
C PHE A 147 18.07 -0.02 -4.46
N LYS A 148 19.31 -0.31 -4.06
CA LYS A 148 19.59 -1.28 -2.99
C LYS A 148 18.91 -0.89 -1.68
N VAL A 149 19.01 0.37 -1.27
CA VAL A 149 18.43 0.86 -0.01
C VAL A 149 16.89 0.90 -0.07
N ALA A 150 16.32 1.30 -1.22
CA ALA A 150 14.88 1.30 -1.39
C ALA A 150 14.28 -0.12 -1.29
N GLU A 151 14.95 -1.13 -1.86
CA GLU A 151 14.48 -2.52 -1.91
C GLU A 151 14.83 -3.35 -0.65
N MET A 152 15.80 -2.89 0.17
CA MET A 152 16.14 -3.57 1.43
C MET A 152 15.00 -3.47 2.45
N GLU A 153 14.93 -4.47 3.30
CA GLU A 153 13.96 -4.51 4.40
C GLU A 153 14.18 -3.38 5.44
N ARG A 154 13.17 -2.72 6.00
CA ARG A 154 11.84 -2.67 5.33
C ARG A 154 11.98 -1.81 4.08
N PRO A 155 11.34 -2.15 2.96
CA PRO A 155 11.39 -1.31 1.76
C PRO A 155 10.88 0.12 2.03
N GLY A 156 11.30 1.07 1.21
CA GLY A 156 10.92 2.47 1.39
C GLY A 156 11.56 3.36 0.33
N VAL A 157 11.62 4.64 0.59
CA VAL A 157 12.05 5.64 -0.39
C VAL A 157 13.55 5.91 -0.31
N ALA A 158 14.21 5.99 -1.47
CA ALA A 158 15.49 6.64 -1.64
C ALA A 158 15.36 7.81 -2.64
N HIS A 159 16.23 8.82 -2.52
CA HIS A 159 16.17 10.00 -3.38
C HIS A 159 17.53 10.35 -3.94
N LEU A 160 17.53 10.73 -5.21
CA LEU A 160 18.69 11.24 -5.95
C LEU A 160 18.35 12.61 -6.54
N GLU A 161 19.13 13.62 -6.19
CA GLU A 161 19.10 14.94 -6.80
C GLU A 161 20.18 15.01 -7.88
N LEU A 162 19.80 15.34 -9.11
CA LEU A 162 20.73 15.49 -10.23
C LEU A 162 20.78 16.97 -10.68
N PRO A 163 21.80 17.75 -10.26
CA PRO A 163 21.96 19.12 -10.71
C PRO A 163 22.19 19.23 -12.23
N GLU A 164 21.63 20.28 -12.84
CA GLU A 164 21.67 20.51 -14.29
C GLU A 164 23.08 20.61 -14.89
N ASP A 165 24.01 21.23 -14.17
CA ASP A 165 25.41 21.35 -14.62
C ASP A 165 26.13 19.98 -14.56
N ILE A 166 25.85 19.15 -13.57
CA ILE A 166 26.37 17.79 -13.48
C ILE A 166 25.79 16.92 -14.61
N ALA A 167 24.49 17.03 -14.90
CA ALA A 167 23.83 16.28 -15.97
C ALA A 167 24.51 16.49 -17.34
N LYS A 168 24.98 17.69 -17.58
CA LYS A 168 25.68 18.12 -18.82
C LYS A 168 27.14 17.68 -18.92
N MET A 169 27.80 17.39 -17.78
CA MET A 169 29.24 17.07 -17.77
C MET A 169 29.55 15.76 -18.50
N GLU A 170 30.78 15.63 -19.02
CA GLU A 170 31.29 14.39 -19.59
C GLU A 170 31.55 13.34 -18.49
N ALA A 171 31.04 12.12 -18.69
CA ALA A 171 31.21 10.98 -17.80
C ALA A 171 32.05 9.87 -18.45
N ASN A 172 33.28 10.19 -18.82
CA ASN A 172 34.16 9.29 -19.54
C ASN A 172 34.61 8.11 -18.63
N ASN A 173 34.62 6.88 -19.20
CA ASN A 173 35.11 5.66 -18.57
C ASN A 173 34.33 5.17 -17.32
N ALA A 174 33.11 5.66 -17.04
CA ALA A 174 32.26 5.15 -16.00
C ALA A 174 31.25 4.14 -16.56
N ASN A 175 30.98 3.07 -15.80
CA ASN A 175 30.03 2.03 -16.15
C ASN A 175 29.10 1.74 -14.98
N PRO A 176 27.84 1.30 -15.22
CA PRO A 176 26.94 0.86 -14.17
C PRO A 176 27.56 -0.25 -13.31
N PHE A 177 27.29 -0.24 -12.02
CA PHE A 177 27.70 -1.32 -11.13
C PHE A 177 26.78 -2.54 -11.31
N PRO A 178 27.31 -3.77 -11.23
CA PRO A 178 26.49 -4.97 -11.35
C PRO A 178 25.36 -4.97 -10.32
N ARG A 179 24.14 -5.26 -10.77
CA ARG A 179 23.00 -5.45 -9.88
C ARG A 179 23.13 -6.80 -9.16
N VAL A 180 23.26 -6.74 -7.84
CA VAL A 180 23.29 -7.91 -6.97
C VAL A 180 21.99 -7.95 -6.17
N LYS A 181 21.27 -9.07 -6.26
CA LYS A 181 20.04 -9.26 -5.50
C LYS A 181 20.30 -9.20 -4.00
N VAL A 182 19.53 -8.39 -3.29
CA VAL A 182 19.58 -8.31 -1.83
C VAL A 182 19.15 -9.66 -1.25
N ARG A 183 20.03 -10.26 -0.44
CA ARG A 183 19.73 -11.49 0.29
C ARG A 183 19.23 -11.15 1.70
N ARG A 184 18.27 -11.92 2.18
CA ARG A 184 17.81 -11.88 3.56
C ARG A 184 18.52 -12.95 4.36
N PRO A 185 19.00 -12.67 5.59
CA PRO A 185 19.64 -13.68 6.42
C PRO A 185 18.63 -14.72 6.90
N SER A 186 19.10 -15.92 7.20
CA SER A 186 18.30 -16.90 7.96
C SER A 186 18.27 -16.49 9.42
N ALA A 187 17.15 -16.76 10.10
CA ALA A 187 17.04 -16.54 11.52
C ALA A 187 17.99 -17.44 12.32
N ASP A 188 18.37 -16.98 13.52
CA ASP A 188 19.19 -17.76 14.45
C ASP A 188 18.49 -19.06 14.88
N SER A 189 19.22 -20.18 14.88
CA SER A 189 18.63 -21.49 15.19
C SER A 189 18.16 -21.60 16.64
N LYS A 190 18.85 -20.93 17.59
CA LYS A 190 18.43 -20.94 19.00
C LYS A 190 17.13 -20.18 19.20
N ALA A 191 16.96 -19.03 18.52
CA ALA A 191 15.71 -18.29 18.53
C ALA A 191 14.57 -19.12 17.92
N ILE A 192 14.84 -19.86 16.83
CA ILE A 192 13.85 -20.78 16.25
C ILE A 192 13.47 -21.88 17.23
N ASP A 193 14.44 -22.51 17.93
CA ASP A 193 14.16 -23.57 18.90
C ASP A 193 13.32 -23.05 20.08
N GLN A 194 13.60 -21.83 20.56
CA GLN A 194 12.79 -21.17 21.58
C GLN A 194 11.37 -20.85 21.07
N ALA A 195 11.23 -20.40 19.83
CA ALA A 195 9.93 -20.14 19.21
C ALA A 195 9.09 -21.42 19.10
N VAL A 196 9.72 -22.54 18.72
CA VAL A 196 9.08 -23.87 18.71
C VAL A 196 8.50 -24.20 20.08
N GLU A 197 9.29 -24.06 21.15
CA GLU A 197 8.83 -24.33 22.52
C GLU A 197 7.71 -23.39 22.96
N MET A 198 7.77 -22.11 22.64
CA MET A 198 6.69 -21.16 22.91
C MET A 198 5.38 -21.56 22.22
N ILE A 199 5.47 -21.95 20.94
CA ILE A 199 4.29 -22.39 20.17
C ILE A 199 3.71 -23.69 20.71
N LYS A 200 4.56 -24.66 21.12
CA LYS A 200 4.11 -25.92 21.72
C LYS A 200 3.33 -25.67 23.02
N GLN A 201 3.87 -24.82 23.90
CA GLN A 201 3.27 -24.52 25.21
C GLN A 201 2.00 -23.70 25.13
N ALA A 202 1.80 -22.89 24.09
CA ALA A 202 0.63 -22.06 23.92
C ALA A 202 -0.64 -22.91 23.73
N LYS A 203 -1.69 -22.58 24.49
CA LYS A 203 -3.01 -23.22 24.38
C LYS A 203 -3.87 -22.55 23.31
N ASN A 204 -3.81 -21.23 23.25
CA ASN A 204 -4.59 -20.39 22.35
C ASN A 204 -3.68 -19.41 21.59
N PRO A 205 -2.73 -19.89 20.76
CA PRO A 205 -1.91 -18.98 19.97
C PRO A 205 -2.75 -18.27 18.90
N LEU A 206 -2.42 -16.99 18.64
CA LEU A 206 -3.04 -16.18 17.59
C LEU A 206 -1.93 -15.52 16.76
N ILE A 207 -2.05 -15.60 15.44
CA ILE A 207 -1.14 -14.91 14.53
C ILE A 207 -1.70 -13.51 14.21
N LEU A 208 -0.83 -12.49 14.26
CA LEU A 208 -1.07 -11.15 13.71
C LEU A 208 -0.14 -10.94 12.51
N ALA A 209 -0.70 -10.98 11.31
CA ALA A 209 0.06 -10.78 10.08
C ALA A 209 0.01 -9.33 9.60
N GLY A 210 1.18 -8.73 9.42
CA GLY A 210 1.34 -7.39 8.86
C GLY A 210 1.69 -7.36 7.38
N ASN A 211 2.02 -6.17 6.87
CA ASN A 211 2.37 -5.91 5.47
C ASN A 211 3.54 -6.78 4.97
N GLY A 212 4.49 -7.15 5.83
CA GLY A 212 5.59 -8.04 5.47
C GLY A 212 5.12 -9.42 4.98
N CYS A 213 3.90 -9.83 5.29
CA CYS A 213 3.32 -11.12 4.93
C CYS A 213 2.62 -11.16 3.56
N VAL A 214 2.34 -10.02 2.93
CA VAL A 214 1.66 -10.00 1.61
C VAL A 214 2.58 -10.35 0.45
N ARG A 215 3.86 -10.56 0.70
CA ARG A 215 4.81 -11.06 -0.31
C ARG A 215 4.47 -12.50 -0.64
N THR A 216 4.39 -12.83 -1.92
CA THR A 216 3.92 -14.13 -2.43
C THR A 216 4.59 -15.33 -1.74
N ARG A 217 5.93 -15.30 -1.54
CA ARG A 217 6.65 -16.40 -0.87
C ARG A 217 6.26 -16.54 0.60
N VAL A 218 6.10 -15.42 1.32
CA VAL A 218 5.70 -15.42 2.73
C VAL A 218 4.27 -15.92 2.84
N SER A 219 3.34 -15.37 2.06
CA SER A 219 1.93 -15.79 2.04
C SER A 219 1.79 -17.29 1.80
N LYS A 220 2.53 -17.87 0.84
CA LYS A 220 2.53 -19.32 0.58
C LYS A 220 2.93 -20.13 1.81
N GLN A 221 4.03 -19.75 2.49
CA GLN A 221 4.49 -20.46 3.68
C GLN A 221 3.57 -20.24 4.88
N LEU A 222 3.00 -19.03 5.00
CA LEU A 222 2.05 -18.69 6.06
C LEU A 222 0.76 -19.50 5.95
N ASN A 223 0.18 -19.59 4.74
CA ASN A 223 -1.01 -20.41 4.51
C ASN A 223 -0.75 -21.88 4.90
N ALA A 224 0.37 -22.43 4.46
CA ALA A 224 0.73 -23.80 4.82
C ALA A 224 0.96 -23.97 6.34
N PHE A 225 1.64 -23.03 7.00
CA PHE A 225 1.87 -23.06 8.45
C PHE A 225 0.55 -23.02 9.24
N VAL A 226 -0.35 -22.10 8.87
CA VAL A 226 -1.68 -21.95 9.48
C VAL A 226 -2.49 -23.24 9.35
N GLU A 227 -2.59 -23.78 8.15
CA GLU A 227 -3.37 -25.00 7.88
C GLU A 227 -2.79 -26.24 8.57
N GLU A 228 -1.46 -26.38 8.61
CA GLU A 228 -0.81 -27.53 9.24
C GLU A 228 -0.82 -27.44 10.77
N ARG A 229 -0.76 -26.26 11.35
CA ARG A 229 -0.69 -26.07 12.81
C ARG A 229 -2.04 -25.78 13.46
N GLY A 230 -3.05 -25.39 12.67
CA GLY A 230 -4.38 -25.06 13.20
C GLY A 230 -4.37 -23.78 14.04
N ILE A 231 -3.53 -22.80 13.69
CA ILE A 231 -3.39 -21.55 14.45
C ILE A 231 -4.24 -20.46 13.80
N PRO A 232 -5.21 -19.85 14.52
CA PRO A 232 -6.00 -18.73 14.00
C PRO A 232 -5.14 -17.53 13.65
N ILE A 233 -5.59 -16.74 12.69
CA ILE A 233 -4.87 -15.60 12.18
C ILE A 233 -5.79 -14.40 11.94
N VAL A 234 -5.34 -13.23 12.40
CA VAL A 234 -5.85 -11.92 12.01
C VAL A 234 -4.78 -11.23 11.17
N HIS A 235 -5.19 -10.34 10.27
CA HIS A 235 -4.23 -9.51 9.53
C HIS A 235 -4.55 -8.03 9.69
N THR A 236 -3.52 -7.18 9.60
CA THR A 236 -3.72 -5.74 9.53
C THR A 236 -4.40 -5.34 8.23
N GLN A 237 -4.83 -4.08 8.11
CA GLN A 237 -5.37 -3.58 6.85
C GLN A 237 -4.37 -3.71 5.70
N MET A 238 -3.08 -3.44 5.96
CA MET A 238 -2.00 -3.55 4.97
C MET A 238 -1.56 -5.01 4.74
N GLY A 239 -1.80 -5.90 5.70
CA GLY A 239 -1.55 -7.34 5.62
C GLY A 239 -2.66 -8.13 4.94
N LYS A 240 -3.72 -7.46 4.45
CA LYS A 240 -4.86 -8.11 3.81
C LYS A 240 -4.44 -8.91 2.58
N GLY A 241 -4.85 -10.19 2.53
CA GLY A 241 -4.42 -11.15 1.51
C GLY A 241 -3.17 -11.97 1.88
N ALA A 242 -2.53 -11.73 3.03
CA ALA A 242 -1.44 -12.59 3.54
C ALA A 242 -1.90 -14.04 3.77
N ILE A 243 -3.12 -14.20 4.23
CA ILE A 243 -3.87 -15.47 4.31
C ILE A 243 -5.10 -15.36 3.43
N SER A 244 -5.52 -16.48 2.83
CA SER A 244 -6.79 -16.54 2.11
C SER A 244 -7.96 -16.47 3.10
N ASP A 245 -8.92 -15.57 2.88
CA ASP A 245 -10.14 -15.50 3.68
C ASP A 245 -11.09 -16.70 3.47
N LYS A 246 -10.76 -17.63 2.54
CA LYS A 246 -11.39 -18.94 2.42
C LYS A 246 -10.94 -19.89 3.53
N SER A 247 -9.75 -19.69 4.12
CA SER A 247 -9.24 -20.51 5.22
C SER A 247 -10.17 -20.41 6.44
N GLU A 248 -10.46 -21.54 7.08
CA GLU A 248 -11.26 -21.58 8.30
C GLU A 248 -10.57 -20.93 9.50
N TYR A 249 -9.24 -20.73 9.41
CA TYR A 249 -8.43 -20.10 10.45
C TYR A 249 -8.35 -18.57 10.30
N SER A 250 -8.79 -17.96 9.19
CA SER A 250 -8.80 -16.52 9.02
C SER A 250 -9.89 -15.88 9.88
N LEU A 251 -9.51 -14.94 10.73
CA LEU A 251 -10.40 -14.08 11.51
C LEU A 251 -10.51 -12.67 10.89
N PHE A 252 -10.13 -12.55 9.62
CA PHE A 252 -10.22 -11.33 8.81
C PHE A 252 -9.34 -10.19 9.31
N THR A 253 -9.76 -8.94 9.07
CA THR A 253 -8.94 -7.74 9.27
C THR A 253 -9.11 -7.17 10.68
N THR A 254 -7.99 -6.80 11.29
CA THR A 254 -7.95 -6.04 12.54
C THR A 254 -7.56 -4.57 12.29
N GLY A 255 -7.67 -3.73 13.31
CA GLY A 255 -7.22 -2.33 13.23
C GLY A 255 -8.25 -1.36 12.64
N ILE A 256 -9.50 -1.70 12.75
CA ILE A 256 -10.62 -0.86 12.36
C ILE A 256 -11.07 -0.08 13.59
N HIS A 257 -10.90 1.19 13.62
CA HIS A 257 -11.05 2.22 14.67
C HIS A 257 -12.07 2.06 15.81
N ALA A 258 -12.92 1.03 15.82
CA ALA A 258 -13.86 0.69 16.87
C ALA A 258 -13.42 -0.63 17.54
N LYS A 259 -13.96 -0.94 18.71
CA LYS A 259 -13.97 -2.31 19.16
C LYS A 259 -14.64 -3.14 18.06
N ASP A 260 -14.00 -4.21 17.64
CA ASP A 260 -14.55 -5.15 16.67
C ASP A 260 -14.21 -6.57 17.15
N TYR A 261 -14.78 -7.58 16.56
CA TYR A 261 -14.61 -8.98 16.92
C TYR A 261 -13.17 -9.45 17.07
N TYR A 262 -12.21 -8.80 16.39
CA TYR A 262 -10.78 -9.12 16.55
C TYR A 262 -10.30 -8.98 18.00
N VAL A 263 -10.87 -8.05 18.78
CA VAL A 263 -10.54 -7.88 20.21
C VAL A 263 -10.77 -9.18 20.95
N CYS A 264 -11.89 -9.86 20.69
CA CYS A 264 -12.20 -11.16 21.27
C CYS A 264 -11.14 -12.22 20.98
N GLY A 265 -10.55 -12.19 19.78
CA GLY A 265 -9.43 -13.05 19.40
C GLY A 265 -8.20 -12.79 20.27
N PHE A 266 -7.81 -11.52 20.40
CA PHE A 266 -6.66 -11.13 21.23
C PHE A 266 -6.90 -11.41 22.71
N ASP A 267 -8.09 -11.11 23.24
CA ASP A 267 -8.39 -11.33 24.66
C ASP A 267 -8.24 -12.82 25.03
N ARG A 268 -8.61 -13.73 24.14
CA ARG A 268 -8.48 -15.17 24.35
C ARG A 268 -7.06 -15.70 24.15
N ALA A 269 -6.22 -15.01 23.38
CA ALA A 269 -4.88 -15.46 23.05
C ALA A 269 -3.94 -15.43 24.27
N ASP A 270 -3.22 -16.53 24.51
CA ASP A 270 -2.14 -16.64 25.49
C ASP A 270 -0.75 -16.41 24.86
N LEU A 271 -0.66 -16.48 23.53
CA LEU A 271 0.52 -16.14 22.73
C LEU A 271 0.07 -15.40 21.46
N VAL A 272 0.61 -14.21 21.24
CA VAL A 272 0.46 -13.48 19.97
C VAL A 272 1.73 -13.64 19.16
N ILE A 273 1.61 -14.24 17.98
CA ILE A 273 2.72 -14.41 17.02
C ILE A 273 2.60 -13.31 15.97
N THR A 274 3.43 -12.28 16.06
CA THR A 274 3.44 -11.21 15.05
C THR A 274 4.36 -11.60 13.90
N LEU A 275 3.85 -11.51 12.67
CA LEU A 275 4.58 -11.86 11.46
C LEU A 275 4.65 -10.68 10.51
N GLY A 276 5.87 -10.25 10.16
CA GLY A 276 6.05 -9.14 9.23
C GLY A 276 5.21 -7.92 9.59
N TYR A 277 5.09 -7.63 10.88
CA TYR A 277 4.20 -6.64 11.46
C TYR A 277 4.96 -5.36 11.82
N ASN A 278 4.40 -4.22 11.43
CA ASN A 278 4.87 -2.91 11.85
C ASN A 278 3.83 -2.25 12.75
N ILE A 279 4.25 -1.68 13.88
CA ILE A 279 3.36 -1.01 14.84
C ILE A 279 2.58 0.17 14.23
N VAL A 280 3.10 0.77 13.16
CA VAL A 280 2.42 1.81 12.37
C VAL A 280 1.11 1.31 11.75
N GLU A 281 1.05 0.03 11.37
CA GLU A 281 -0.13 -0.56 10.74
C GLU A 281 -1.32 -0.69 11.69
N PHE A 282 -1.05 -1.02 12.93
CA PHE A 282 -2.04 -1.21 13.98
C PHE A 282 -1.38 -1.11 15.35
N SER A 283 -1.63 -0.04 16.09
CA SER A 283 -0.95 0.22 17.37
C SER A 283 -1.22 -0.87 18.42
N PRO A 284 -0.17 -1.35 19.11
CA PRO A 284 -0.26 -2.41 20.12
C PRO A 284 -1.17 -2.08 21.32
N ILE A 285 -1.37 -0.81 21.63
CA ILE A 285 -2.28 -0.37 22.71
C ILE A 285 -3.70 -0.93 22.53
N HIS A 286 -4.12 -1.21 21.29
CA HIS A 286 -5.47 -1.70 21.00
C HIS A 286 -5.67 -3.19 21.28
N TRP A 287 -4.58 -3.96 21.37
CA TRP A 287 -4.67 -5.41 21.58
C TRP A 287 -3.81 -5.92 22.76
N ASN A 288 -2.91 -5.11 23.28
CA ASN A 288 -2.08 -5.44 24.46
C ASN A 288 -2.07 -4.32 25.51
N LYS A 289 -3.23 -3.69 25.75
CA LYS A 289 -3.41 -2.56 26.65
C LYS A 289 -2.87 -2.84 28.07
N ASN A 290 -3.05 -4.06 28.58
CA ASN A 290 -2.60 -4.45 29.91
C ASN A 290 -1.14 -4.94 29.94
N LYS A 291 -0.47 -5.04 28.79
CA LYS A 291 0.94 -5.50 28.69
C LYS A 291 1.15 -6.94 29.20
N GLU A 292 0.11 -7.78 29.14
CA GLU A 292 0.12 -9.14 29.69
C GLU A 292 0.29 -10.24 28.64
N LYS A 293 0.23 -9.89 27.34
CA LYS A 293 0.32 -10.86 26.26
C LYS A 293 1.77 -11.32 26.07
N LYS A 294 1.98 -12.63 26.00
CA LYS A 294 3.23 -13.17 25.48
C LYS A 294 3.30 -12.89 23.97
N ILE A 295 4.44 -12.37 23.52
CA ILE A 295 4.63 -11.95 22.14
C ILE A 295 5.85 -12.65 21.56
N LEU A 296 5.64 -13.37 20.44
CA LEU A 296 6.67 -13.90 19.58
C LEU A 296 6.74 -13.05 18.31
N HIS A 297 7.80 -12.25 18.18
CA HIS A 297 8.02 -11.40 17.01
C HIS A 297 8.85 -12.14 15.95
N ILE A 298 8.30 -12.32 14.76
CA ILE A 298 8.99 -12.92 13.61
C ILE A 298 8.97 -11.93 12.46
N ASP A 299 10.11 -11.33 12.18
CA ASP A 299 10.22 -10.30 11.15
C ASP A 299 11.63 -10.31 10.52
N PHE A 300 11.78 -9.51 9.47
CA PHE A 300 13.06 -9.23 8.82
C PHE A 300 13.98 -8.35 9.68
N LEU A 301 13.42 -7.55 10.56
CA LEU A 301 14.09 -6.59 11.45
C LEU A 301 13.62 -6.76 12.90
N PRO A 302 14.45 -6.33 13.88
CA PRO A 302 14.02 -6.23 15.28
C PRO A 302 12.78 -5.37 15.43
N SER A 303 12.03 -5.61 16.51
CA SER A 303 10.86 -4.83 16.85
C SER A 303 11.20 -3.38 17.18
N GLU A 304 10.27 -2.49 16.88
CA GLU A 304 10.33 -1.11 17.38
C GLU A 304 10.10 -1.10 18.91
N VAL A 305 10.73 -0.13 19.60
CA VAL A 305 10.51 0.06 21.03
C VAL A 305 9.19 0.78 21.26
N ASP A 306 8.23 0.09 21.86
CA ASP A 306 6.91 0.64 22.20
C ASP A 306 6.46 0.16 23.59
N GLU A 307 5.78 1.01 24.33
CA GLU A 307 5.32 0.72 25.69
C GLU A 307 4.42 -0.52 25.80
N TYR A 308 3.65 -0.81 24.74
CA TYR A 308 2.69 -1.91 24.67
C TYR A 308 3.20 -3.09 23.83
N TYR A 309 4.41 -2.97 23.27
CA TYR A 309 5.01 -3.97 22.39
C TYR A 309 6.43 -4.31 22.84
N ASN A 310 6.52 -5.27 23.72
CA ASN A 310 7.78 -5.80 24.23
C ASN A 310 7.80 -7.32 24.01
N PRO A 311 8.34 -7.82 22.89
CA PRO A 311 8.37 -9.24 22.60
C PRO A 311 9.16 -10.05 23.64
N ASP A 312 8.61 -11.20 24.06
CA ASP A 312 9.31 -12.18 24.88
C ASP A 312 10.43 -12.87 24.09
N LEU A 313 10.25 -12.97 22.77
CA LEU A 313 11.22 -13.53 21.85
C LEU A 313 11.14 -12.87 20.48
N GLU A 314 12.29 -12.54 19.92
CA GLU A 314 12.44 -12.08 18.54
C GLU A 314 13.15 -13.13 17.69
N VAL A 315 12.56 -13.46 16.54
CA VAL A 315 13.14 -14.33 15.51
C VAL A 315 13.36 -13.50 14.25
N ILE A 316 14.59 -13.02 14.08
CA ILE A 316 14.92 -12.05 13.04
C ILE A 316 15.56 -12.75 11.85
N GLY A 317 14.96 -12.60 10.67
CA GLY A 317 15.44 -13.17 9.42
C GLY A 317 14.40 -13.20 8.32
N ASP A 318 14.64 -13.97 7.26
CA ASP A 318 13.66 -14.16 6.19
C ASP A 318 12.41 -14.87 6.73
N VAL A 319 11.29 -14.16 6.79
CA VAL A 319 10.03 -14.68 7.36
C VAL A 319 9.56 -15.94 6.64
N SER A 320 9.71 -16.01 5.31
CA SER A 320 9.33 -17.20 4.53
C SER A 320 10.18 -18.43 4.91
N ASN A 321 11.49 -18.24 5.08
CA ASN A 321 12.39 -19.29 5.52
C ASN A 321 12.09 -19.71 6.97
N THR A 322 11.88 -18.74 7.85
CA THR A 322 11.53 -19.00 9.26
C THR A 322 10.26 -19.83 9.38
N LEU A 323 9.20 -19.46 8.65
CA LEU A 323 7.96 -20.25 8.64
C LEU A 323 8.15 -21.66 8.12
N TRP A 324 8.98 -21.83 7.08
CA TRP A 324 9.33 -23.17 6.58
C TRP A 324 10.05 -23.99 7.64
N VAL A 325 11.06 -23.44 8.32
CA VAL A 325 11.79 -24.15 9.38
C VAL A 325 10.88 -24.49 10.56
N LEU A 326 10.01 -23.56 10.99
CA LEU A 326 9.02 -23.83 12.05
C LEU A 326 8.08 -24.97 11.68
N ARG A 327 7.63 -25.04 10.42
CA ARG A 327 6.79 -26.15 9.93
C ARG A 327 7.52 -27.50 10.07
N GLU A 328 8.79 -27.57 9.63
CA GLU A 328 9.61 -28.78 9.73
C GLU A 328 9.85 -29.21 11.19
N ARG A 329 10.12 -28.24 12.08
CA ARG A 329 10.35 -28.52 13.50
C ARG A 329 9.08 -28.92 14.27
N LEU A 330 7.92 -28.47 13.82
CA LEU A 330 6.63 -28.75 14.44
C LEU A 330 5.85 -29.87 13.74
N LYS A 331 6.41 -30.54 12.74
CA LYS A 331 5.69 -31.50 11.89
C LYS A 331 5.00 -32.65 12.67
N ASP A 332 5.64 -33.11 13.76
CA ASP A 332 5.15 -34.21 14.58
C ASP A 332 4.18 -33.76 15.71
N GLU A 333 3.97 -32.44 15.84
CA GLU A 333 3.06 -31.87 16.82
C GLU A 333 1.62 -31.92 16.31
N SER A 334 0.68 -32.19 17.21
CA SER A 334 -0.75 -32.15 16.89
C SER A 334 -1.20 -30.73 16.54
N LYS A 335 -2.21 -30.63 15.67
CA LYS A 335 -2.87 -29.34 15.41
C LYS A 335 -3.45 -28.77 16.70
N LYS A 336 -3.40 -27.45 16.83
CA LYS A 336 -4.17 -26.75 17.86
C LYS A 336 -5.67 -26.95 17.62
N ASN A 337 -6.46 -26.95 18.68
CA ASN A 337 -7.92 -27.00 18.56
C ASN A 337 -8.53 -25.62 18.87
N PRO A 338 -8.71 -24.76 17.85
CA PRO A 338 -9.17 -23.39 18.03
C PRO A 338 -10.71 -23.27 18.05
N GLU A 339 -11.42 -24.14 18.77
CA GLU A 339 -12.90 -24.17 18.76
C GLU A 339 -13.55 -22.82 19.06
N TYR A 340 -13.00 -22.06 20.03
CA TYR A 340 -13.45 -20.72 20.33
C TYR A 340 -13.33 -19.79 19.11
N PHE A 341 -12.22 -19.85 18.40
CA PHE A 341 -11.96 -19.00 17.23
C PHE A 341 -12.84 -19.39 16.03
N PHE A 342 -13.22 -20.66 15.89
CA PHE A 342 -14.20 -21.07 14.89
C PHE A 342 -15.59 -20.48 15.17
N ARG A 343 -16.02 -20.46 16.44
CA ARG A 343 -17.26 -19.76 16.81
C ARG A 343 -17.17 -18.27 16.55
N LEU A 344 -16.07 -17.64 16.92
CA LEU A 344 -15.82 -16.23 16.64
C LEU A 344 -15.86 -15.94 15.13
N ARG A 345 -15.19 -16.76 14.31
CA ARG A 345 -15.24 -16.63 12.84
C ARG A 345 -16.68 -16.74 12.31
N LYS A 346 -17.46 -17.67 12.83
CA LYS A 346 -18.86 -17.81 12.43
C LYS A 346 -19.65 -16.53 12.69
N THR A 347 -19.51 -15.96 13.88
CA THR A 347 -20.14 -14.66 14.23
C THR A 347 -19.70 -13.54 13.30
N ILE A 348 -18.40 -13.45 12.97
CA ILE A 348 -17.88 -12.45 12.03
C ILE A 348 -18.51 -12.64 10.64
N LEU A 349 -18.64 -13.89 10.18
CA LEU A 349 -19.26 -14.19 8.87
C LEU A 349 -20.74 -13.84 8.83
N GLU A 350 -21.49 -14.12 9.90
CA GLU A 350 -22.90 -13.75 10.04
C GLU A 350 -23.07 -12.23 9.93
N ASP A 351 -22.21 -11.48 10.62
CA ASP A 351 -22.19 -10.02 10.54
C ASP A 351 -21.79 -9.48 9.14
N HIS A 352 -20.81 -10.12 8.48
CA HIS A 352 -20.40 -9.74 7.13
C HIS A 352 -21.50 -10.00 6.08
N HIS A 353 -22.42 -10.92 6.32
CA HIS A 353 -23.54 -11.22 5.42
C HIS A 353 -24.76 -10.34 5.70
N GLU A 354 -24.75 -9.62 6.83
CA GLU A 354 -25.81 -8.66 7.12
C GLU A 354 -25.83 -7.57 6.03
N LYS A 355 -27.00 -7.27 5.51
CA LYS A 355 -27.21 -6.24 4.46
C LYS A 355 -26.54 -6.48 3.09
N GLU A 356 -26.01 -7.66 2.82
CA GLU A 356 -25.47 -7.96 1.48
C GLU A 356 -26.52 -7.87 0.37
N ASN A 357 -27.79 -8.10 0.70
CA ASN A 357 -28.95 -8.05 -0.19
C ASN A 357 -29.87 -6.85 0.08
N ASP A 358 -29.37 -5.83 0.80
CA ASP A 358 -30.14 -4.61 1.08
C ASP A 358 -30.49 -3.89 -0.24
N ASP A 359 -31.75 -3.51 -0.41
CA ASP A 359 -32.26 -2.81 -1.59
C ASP A 359 -32.59 -1.33 -1.33
N GLY A 360 -32.23 -0.83 -0.15
CA GLY A 360 -32.36 0.58 0.23
C GLY A 360 -31.52 1.53 -0.61
N PHE A 361 -31.94 2.77 -0.69
CA PHE A 361 -31.24 3.84 -1.40
C PHE A 361 -31.24 5.12 -0.55
N PRO A 362 -30.13 5.84 -0.38
CA PRO A 362 -28.77 5.55 -0.88
C PRO A 362 -28.21 4.19 -0.42
N LEU A 363 -27.25 3.63 -1.18
CA LEU A 363 -26.74 2.28 -0.95
C LEU A 363 -25.98 2.17 0.38
N LYS A 364 -26.12 1.00 1.03
CA LYS A 364 -25.30 0.68 2.19
C LYS A 364 -23.88 0.28 1.76
N PRO A 365 -22.83 0.69 2.51
CA PRO A 365 -21.46 0.31 2.20
C PRO A 365 -21.25 -1.21 2.08
N GLN A 366 -21.92 -1.98 2.93
CA GLN A 366 -21.88 -3.45 2.95
C GLN A 366 -22.30 -4.04 1.59
N LYS A 367 -23.41 -3.55 1.05
CA LYS A 367 -23.95 -3.96 -0.25
C LYS A 367 -22.96 -3.67 -1.38
N ILE A 368 -22.39 -2.47 -1.40
CA ILE A 368 -21.44 -2.07 -2.44
C ILE A 368 -20.20 -2.98 -2.42
N ILE A 369 -19.60 -3.19 -1.24
CA ILE A 369 -18.41 -4.05 -1.10
C ILE A 369 -18.70 -5.51 -1.45
N HIS A 370 -19.85 -6.02 -1.06
CA HIS A 370 -20.28 -7.38 -1.41
C HIS A 370 -20.42 -7.54 -2.93
N ASP A 371 -21.10 -6.62 -3.61
CA ASP A 371 -21.28 -6.67 -5.06
C ASP A 371 -19.95 -6.57 -5.82
N ILE A 372 -19.02 -5.71 -5.35
CA ILE A 372 -17.66 -5.65 -5.92
C ILE A 372 -16.97 -7.01 -5.77
N ARG A 373 -16.98 -7.63 -4.57
CA ARG A 373 -16.34 -8.94 -4.37
C ARG A 373 -16.95 -10.02 -5.25
N LYS A 374 -18.27 -10.02 -5.40
CA LYS A 374 -19.01 -10.99 -6.22
C LYS A 374 -18.70 -10.87 -7.71
N ALA A 375 -18.41 -9.66 -8.20
CA ALA A 375 -18.15 -9.38 -9.60
C ALA A 375 -16.71 -9.68 -10.04
N LEU A 376 -15.76 -9.80 -9.09
CA LEU A 376 -14.33 -9.95 -9.36
C LEU A 376 -13.85 -11.39 -9.16
N ALA A 377 -12.86 -11.81 -9.94
CA ALA A 377 -12.12 -13.05 -9.71
C ALA A 377 -11.22 -12.94 -8.45
N ASP A 378 -10.69 -14.08 -7.99
CA ASP A 378 -9.83 -14.14 -6.80
C ASP A 378 -8.54 -13.31 -6.97
N SER A 379 -8.02 -13.25 -8.18
CA SER A 379 -6.77 -12.57 -8.53
C SER A 379 -6.92 -11.12 -8.99
N ASP A 380 -8.16 -10.62 -9.16
CA ASP A 380 -8.42 -9.23 -9.52
C ASP A 380 -8.08 -8.28 -8.37
N ILE A 381 -7.81 -7.03 -8.69
CA ILE A 381 -7.24 -6.07 -7.74
C ILE A 381 -8.27 -5.02 -7.33
N VAL A 382 -8.43 -4.81 -6.03
CA VAL A 382 -9.13 -3.66 -5.45
C VAL A 382 -8.12 -2.74 -4.81
N ILE A 383 -8.21 -1.44 -5.11
CA ILE A 383 -7.40 -0.39 -4.48
C ILE A 383 -8.32 0.55 -3.73
N SER A 384 -8.17 0.59 -2.42
CA SER A 384 -8.95 1.50 -1.57
C SER A 384 -8.22 2.83 -1.38
N ASP A 385 -8.93 3.91 -1.62
CA ASP A 385 -8.55 5.23 -1.14
C ASP A 385 -8.79 5.35 0.37
N VAL A 386 -8.54 6.53 0.93
CA VAL A 386 -8.66 6.82 2.36
C VAL A 386 -9.96 7.53 2.68
N GLY A 387 -10.72 7.02 3.64
CA GLY A 387 -12.02 7.54 4.07
C GLY A 387 -12.89 6.46 4.71
N MET A 388 -14.19 6.70 4.83
CA MET A 388 -15.13 5.73 5.41
C MET A 388 -15.22 4.44 4.59
N HIS A 389 -15.21 4.54 3.26
CA HIS A 389 -15.16 3.39 2.34
C HIS A 389 -13.97 2.46 2.62
N LYS A 390 -12.83 2.99 3.08
CA LYS A 390 -11.66 2.18 3.46
C LYS A 390 -11.97 1.24 4.64
N ILE A 391 -12.65 1.75 5.67
CA ILE A 391 -13.04 0.95 6.83
C ILE A 391 -13.92 -0.23 6.39
N TRP A 392 -14.92 0.03 5.56
CA TRP A 392 -15.82 -1.00 5.05
C TRP A 392 -15.09 -1.98 4.13
N THR A 393 -14.20 -1.50 3.25
CA THR A 393 -13.36 -2.36 2.39
C THR A 393 -12.44 -3.24 3.23
N ALA A 394 -11.75 -2.66 4.21
CA ALA A 394 -10.86 -3.41 5.10
C ALA A 394 -11.62 -4.50 5.85
N ARG A 395 -12.81 -4.18 6.37
CA ARG A 395 -13.61 -5.07 7.20
C ARG A 395 -14.28 -6.19 6.38
N MET A 396 -14.85 -5.87 5.23
CA MET A 396 -15.81 -6.77 4.56
C MET A 396 -15.32 -7.36 3.24
N TYR A 397 -14.38 -6.70 2.53
CA TYR A 397 -13.88 -7.24 1.27
C TYR A 397 -13.02 -8.48 1.51
N LYS A 398 -13.49 -9.64 1.12
CA LYS A 398 -12.75 -10.91 1.27
C LYS A 398 -11.63 -11.01 0.25
N THR A 399 -10.40 -11.29 0.69
CA THR A 399 -9.22 -11.47 -0.16
C THR A 399 -8.76 -12.92 -0.16
N TYR A 400 -8.33 -13.40 -1.30
CA TYR A 400 -7.95 -14.81 -1.47
C TYR A 400 -6.50 -14.99 -1.91
N GLU A 401 -5.89 -13.93 -2.45
CA GLU A 401 -4.51 -13.90 -2.90
C GLU A 401 -3.78 -12.64 -2.37
N PRO A 402 -2.46 -12.70 -2.18
CA PRO A 402 -1.69 -11.52 -1.78
C PRO A 402 -1.71 -10.44 -2.86
N ASN A 403 -1.64 -9.17 -2.42
CA ASN A 403 -1.66 -8.00 -3.30
C ASN A 403 -2.89 -7.87 -4.22
N THR A 404 -4.04 -8.39 -3.80
CA THR A 404 -5.33 -8.24 -4.51
C THR A 404 -6.29 -7.27 -3.81
N CYS A 405 -5.95 -6.78 -2.62
CA CYS A 405 -6.62 -5.68 -1.96
C CYS A 405 -5.57 -4.74 -1.38
N LEU A 406 -5.36 -3.60 -2.04
CA LEU A 406 -4.35 -2.63 -1.65
C LEU A 406 -4.99 -1.55 -0.79
N ILE A 407 -4.59 -1.50 0.46
CA ILE A 407 -5.01 -0.50 1.43
C ILE A 407 -3.76 0.11 2.04
N ASP A 408 -3.64 1.44 2.00
CA ASP A 408 -2.63 2.13 2.79
C ASP A 408 -3.15 2.44 4.19
N ASN A 409 -2.33 2.19 5.20
CA ASN A 409 -2.58 2.51 6.60
C ASN A 409 -1.33 3.00 7.34
N GLY A 410 -0.29 3.40 6.60
CA GLY A 410 0.91 4.03 7.13
C GLY A 410 0.71 5.54 7.32
N LEU A 411 0.67 6.28 6.22
CA LEU A 411 0.36 7.71 6.21
C LEU A 411 -1.11 8.00 5.96
N CYS A 412 -1.81 7.12 5.28
CA CYS A 412 -3.22 7.27 4.93
C CYS A 412 -3.50 8.49 4.04
N SER A 413 -2.78 8.61 2.95
CA SER A 413 -2.94 9.74 2.02
C SER A 413 -4.15 9.56 1.11
N MET A 414 -5.08 10.52 1.15
CA MET A 414 -6.19 10.58 0.21
C MET A 414 -5.68 10.83 -1.22
N GLY A 415 -6.34 10.21 -2.21
CA GLY A 415 -6.02 10.40 -3.63
C GLY A 415 -5.00 9.41 -4.22
N ILE A 416 -4.56 8.40 -3.45
CA ILE A 416 -3.61 7.37 -3.93
C ILE A 416 -4.24 6.40 -4.93
N SER A 417 -5.53 6.16 -4.85
CA SER A 417 -6.18 5.01 -5.49
C SER A 417 -6.24 5.08 -7.01
N LEU A 418 -6.56 6.25 -7.58
CA LEU A 418 -6.64 6.41 -9.05
C LEU A 418 -5.26 6.33 -9.70
N PRO A 419 -4.22 7.08 -9.25
CA PRO A 419 -2.85 6.88 -9.74
C PRO A 419 -2.37 5.44 -9.54
N GLY A 420 -2.71 4.84 -8.40
CA GLY A 420 -2.39 3.44 -8.10
C GLY A 420 -3.01 2.46 -9.08
N ALA A 421 -4.22 2.69 -9.56
CA ALA A 421 -4.88 1.84 -10.57
C ALA A 421 -4.16 1.90 -11.92
N ILE A 422 -3.65 3.06 -12.31
CA ILE A 422 -2.83 3.20 -13.53
C ILE A 422 -1.60 2.30 -13.41
N ALA A 423 -0.86 2.41 -12.30
CA ALA A 423 0.32 1.58 -12.06
C ALA A 423 -0.04 0.08 -12.01
N ALA A 424 -1.13 -0.29 -11.35
CA ALA A 424 -1.59 -1.69 -11.27
C ALA A 424 -1.91 -2.26 -12.65
N LYS A 425 -2.50 -1.49 -13.55
CA LYS A 425 -2.77 -1.90 -14.93
C LYS A 425 -1.51 -2.02 -15.78
N LEU A 426 -0.48 -1.21 -15.53
CA LEU A 426 0.82 -1.36 -16.19
C LEU A 426 1.53 -2.65 -15.76
N VAL A 427 1.44 -3.02 -14.47
CA VAL A 427 2.03 -4.25 -13.92
C VAL A 427 1.21 -5.49 -14.30
N HIS A 428 -0.11 -5.39 -14.29
CA HIS A 428 -1.06 -6.50 -14.51
C HIS A 428 -2.13 -6.13 -15.56
N PRO A 429 -1.76 -6.03 -16.85
CA PRO A 429 -2.69 -5.60 -17.90
C PRO A 429 -3.94 -6.51 -18.03
N ASP A 430 -3.81 -7.79 -17.71
CA ASP A 430 -4.89 -8.77 -17.86
C ASP A 430 -5.87 -8.83 -16.68
N LYS A 431 -5.49 -8.28 -15.50
CA LYS A 431 -6.36 -8.29 -14.32
C LYS A 431 -7.39 -7.16 -14.38
N LYS A 432 -8.56 -7.41 -13.84
CA LYS A 432 -9.51 -6.33 -13.53
C LYS A 432 -9.01 -5.55 -12.32
N VAL A 433 -9.11 -4.22 -12.41
CA VAL A 433 -8.74 -3.31 -11.31
C VAL A 433 -9.96 -2.46 -10.98
N VAL A 434 -10.33 -2.42 -9.71
CA VAL A 434 -11.41 -1.59 -9.18
C VAL A 434 -10.87 -0.67 -8.10
N VAL A 435 -11.04 0.61 -8.28
CA VAL A 435 -10.80 1.66 -7.28
C VAL A 435 -12.04 1.83 -6.43
N VAL A 436 -11.88 1.84 -5.12
CA VAL A 436 -12.91 2.21 -4.15
C VAL A 436 -12.46 3.51 -3.48
N CYS A 437 -13.14 4.61 -3.73
CA CYS A 437 -12.77 5.92 -3.21
C CYS A 437 -14.01 6.71 -2.73
N GLY A 438 -13.80 7.66 -1.84
CA GLY A 438 -14.79 8.69 -1.58
C GLY A 438 -14.67 9.82 -2.62
N ASP A 439 -15.72 10.59 -2.76
CA ASP A 439 -15.77 11.74 -3.67
C ASP A 439 -14.66 12.77 -3.38
N GLY A 440 -14.41 13.08 -2.09
CA GLY A 440 -13.32 13.98 -1.70
C GLY A 440 -11.93 13.43 -2.08
N GLY A 441 -11.67 12.13 -1.86
CA GLY A 441 -10.39 11.50 -2.22
C GLY A 441 -10.20 11.40 -3.74
N PHE A 442 -11.26 11.06 -4.48
CA PHE A 442 -11.23 11.02 -5.94
C PHE A 442 -10.79 12.37 -6.53
N MET A 443 -11.35 13.46 -6.04
CA MET A 443 -11.05 14.80 -6.57
C MET A 443 -9.62 15.28 -6.32
N MET A 444 -8.87 14.66 -5.38
CA MET A 444 -7.48 15.07 -5.10
C MET A 444 -6.49 14.73 -6.21
N ASN A 445 -6.73 13.65 -6.98
CA ASN A 445 -5.88 13.25 -8.11
C ASN A 445 -6.69 12.86 -9.35
N SER A 446 -7.92 13.37 -9.48
CA SER A 446 -8.81 13.07 -10.60
C SER A 446 -8.28 13.49 -11.97
N GLN A 447 -7.35 14.47 -12.02
CA GLN A 447 -6.66 14.90 -13.24
C GLN A 447 -5.85 13.77 -13.89
N GLU A 448 -5.47 12.74 -13.14
CA GLU A 448 -4.75 11.57 -13.68
C GLU A 448 -5.66 10.67 -14.57
N LEU A 449 -6.96 10.98 -14.66
CA LEU A 449 -7.82 10.39 -15.70
C LEU A 449 -7.25 10.64 -17.10
N GLU A 450 -6.69 11.81 -17.36
CA GLU A 450 -6.00 12.08 -18.62
C GLU A 450 -4.85 11.10 -18.83
N THR A 451 -4.02 10.90 -17.81
CA THR A 451 -2.90 9.95 -17.87
C THR A 451 -3.40 8.52 -18.16
N ALA A 452 -4.47 8.10 -17.49
CA ALA A 452 -5.08 6.79 -17.70
C ALA A 452 -5.60 6.61 -19.13
N MET A 453 -6.32 7.61 -19.64
CA MET A 453 -6.89 7.58 -20.99
C MET A 453 -5.80 7.59 -22.07
N ARG A 454 -4.77 8.42 -21.91
CA ARG A 454 -3.63 8.50 -22.84
C ARG A 454 -2.83 7.19 -22.88
N LEU A 455 -2.73 6.46 -21.77
CA LEU A 455 -2.07 5.17 -21.70
C LEU A 455 -2.97 3.99 -22.18
N GLY A 456 -4.24 4.25 -22.44
CA GLY A 456 -5.20 3.20 -22.82
C GLY A 456 -5.44 2.19 -21.69
N THR A 457 -5.28 2.59 -20.43
CA THR A 457 -5.60 1.70 -19.30
C THR A 457 -7.10 1.58 -19.10
N ASN A 458 -7.55 0.41 -18.68
CA ASN A 458 -8.96 0.13 -18.40
C ASN A 458 -9.14 -0.36 -16.96
N PHE A 459 -9.80 0.44 -16.15
CA PHE A 459 -10.14 0.11 -14.76
C PHE A 459 -11.45 0.82 -14.37
N ILE A 460 -11.99 0.45 -13.22
CA ILE A 460 -13.25 0.99 -12.73
C ILE A 460 -12.99 1.82 -11.49
N VAL A 461 -13.59 2.99 -11.41
CA VAL A 461 -13.62 3.84 -10.22
C VAL A 461 -15.04 3.83 -9.65
N VAL A 462 -15.19 3.31 -8.44
CA VAL A 462 -16.44 3.35 -7.68
C VAL A 462 -16.33 4.47 -6.66
N ILE A 463 -17.05 5.55 -6.89
CA ILE A 463 -17.08 6.73 -6.01
C ILE A 463 -18.22 6.56 -4.99
N PHE A 464 -17.86 6.43 -3.72
CA PHE A 464 -18.78 6.49 -2.58
C PHE A 464 -19.09 7.97 -2.32
N ASN A 465 -20.22 8.43 -2.82
CA ASN A 465 -20.59 9.84 -2.87
C ASN A 465 -21.54 10.18 -1.73
N ASP A 466 -21.07 10.97 -0.77
CA ASP A 466 -21.87 11.55 0.31
C ASP A 466 -21.70 13.08 0.44
N SER A 467 -20.89 13.70 -0.45
CA SER A 467 -20.56 15.14 -0.48
C SER A 467 -19.95 15.65 0.83
N LYS A 468 -19.18 14.81 1.50
CA LYS A 468 -18.59 15.12 2.80
C LYS A 468 -17.24 14.45 3.02
N TYR A 469 -16.47 15.01 3.96
CA TYR A 469 -15.36 14.29 4.59
C TYR A 469 -15.90 13.38 5.70
N GLY A 470 -16.54 12.27 5.31
CA GLY A 470 -17.33 11.40 6.19
C GLY A 470 -16.57 10.84 7.39
N MET A 471 -15.23 10.55 7.26
CA MET A 471 -14.42 10.13 8.40
C MET A 471 -14.27 11.25 9.44
N VAL A 472 -14.12 12.48 9.00
CA VAL A 472 -14.03 13.66 9.88
C VAL A 472 -15.38 13.93 10.53
N GLU A 473 -16.48 13.87 9.76
CA GLU A 473 -17.85 13.95 10.28
C GLU A 473 -18.06 12.95 11.43
N TRP A 474 -17.75 11.69 11.15
CA TRP A 474 -17.92 10.61 12.12
C TRP A 474 -17.16 10.87 13.42
N LYS A 475 -15.89 11.29 13.34
CA LYS A 475 -15.09 11.62 14.54
C LYS A 475 -15.61 12.84 15.29
N GLN A 476 -15.99 13.91 14.59
CA GLN A 476 -16.57 15.10 15.20
C GLN A 476 -17.90 14.78 15.90
N GLN A 477 -18.74 13.96 15.28
CA GLN A 477 -20.02 13.58 15.86
C GLN A 477 -19.85 12.75 17.13
N ILE A 478 -18.89 11.81 17.15
CA ILE A 478 -18.60 10.99 18.32
C ILE A 478 -18.08 11.84 19.49
N HIS A 479 -17.11 12.71 19.22
CA HIS A 479 -16.41 13.43 20.29
C HIS A 479 -17.12 14.70 20.72
N HIS A 480 -17.84 15.34 19.82
CA HIS A 480 -18.41 16.70 20.03
C HIS A 480 -19.91 16.79 19.81
N GLN A 481 -20.57 15.75 19.26
CA GLN A 481 -21.99 15.77 18.87
C GLN A 481 -22.34 16.97 17.95
N LYS A 482 -21.37 17.45 17.19
CA LYS A 482 -21.45 18.58 16.26
C LYS A 482 -20.48 18.34 15.11
N THR A 483 -20.81 18.91 13.95
CA THR A 483 -19.95 18.86 12.75
C THR A 483 -19.68 20.26 12.22
N TYR A 484 -18.49 20.47 11.67
CA TYR A 484 -18.12 21.74 11.06
C TYR A 484 -17.01 21.55 10.00
N GLY A 485 -17.15 22.25 8.87
CA GLY A 485 -16.11 22.31 7.83
C GLY A 485 -15.89 21.00 7.07
N ILE A 486 -16.95 20.19 6.94
CA ILE A 486 -16.87 18.85 6.33
C ILE A 486 -17.61 18.74 4.99
N GLU A 487 -18.54 19.65 4.71
CA GLU A 487 -19.41 19.60 3.52
C GLU A 487 -18.77 20.30 2.33
N PHE A 488 -19.00 19.77 1.15
CA PHE A 488 -18.59 20.34 -0.13
C PHE A 488 -19.56 19.91 -1.24
N THR A 489 -19.41 20.51 -2.41
CA THR A 489 -20.19 20.14 -3.60
C THR A 489 -19.33 19.37 -4.59
N ASN A 490 -19.94 18.45 -5.32
CA ASN A 490 -19.29 17.64 -6.34
C ASN A 490 -19.70 18.09 -7.76
N PRO A 491 -18.83 17.86 -8.76
CA PRO A 491 -19.25 17.94 -10.15
C PRO A 491 -20.22 16.79 -10.48
N ASP A 492 -20.87 16.88 -11.61
CA ASP A 492 -21.55 15.72 -12.21
C ASP A 492 -20.49 14.72 -12.67
N PHE A 493 -20.26 13.64 -11.90
CA PHE A 493 -19.20 12.67 -12.17
C PHE A 493 -19.39 11.90 -13.48
N VAL A 494 -20.62 11.79 -14.00
CA VAL A 494 -20.87 11.20 -15.31
C VAL A 494 -20.30 12.10 -16.40
N LYS A 495 -20.67 13.37 -16.39
CA LYS A 495 -20.15 14.35 -17.36
C LYS A 495 -18.65 14.57 -17.18
N TYR A 496 -18.16 14.51 -15.95
CA TYR A 496 -16.74 14.60 -15.64
C TYR A 496 -15.97 13.46 -16.31
N ALA A 497 -16.43 12.22 -16.18
CA ALA A 497 -15.83 11.07 -16.87
C ALA A 497 -15.84 11.23 -18.40
N GLU A 498 -17.00 11.60 -18.95
CA GLU A 498 -17.18 11.79 -20.39
C GLU A 498 -16.30 12.90 -20.97
N SER A 499 -16.00 13.96 -20.18
CA SER A 499 -15.10 15.04 -20.61
C SER A 499 -13.65 14.58 -20.86
N PHE A 500 -13.23 13.45 -20.26
CA PHE A 500 -11.94 12.80 -20.51
C PHE A 500 -12.03 11.66 -21.55
N GLY A 501 -13.23 11.35 -22.06
CA GLY A 501 -13.46 10.20 -22.93
C GLY A 501 -13.65 8.87 -22.17
N ALA A 502 -13.73 8.92 -20.85
CA ALA A 502 -14.06 7.77 -20.00
C ALA A 502 -15.59 7.55 -19.98
N LYS A 503 -16.04 6.40 -19.46
CA LYS A 503 -17.45 6.08 -19.36
C LYS A 503 -17.99 6.40 -17.96
N GLY A 504 -19.08 7.17 -17.89
CA GLY A 504 -19.73 7.54 -16.62
C GLY A 504 -21.02 6.76 -16.40
N TYR A 505 -21.28 6.40 -15.13
CA TYR A 505 -22.52 5.80 -14.65
C TYR A 505 -22.98 6.49 -13.38
N ARG A 506 -24.30 6.62 -13.20
CA ARG A 506 -24.90 7.08 -11.95
C ARG A 506 -25.89 6.06 -11.43
N VAL A 507 -25.72 5.65 -10.20
CA VAL A 507 -26.64 4.74 -9.52
C VAL A 507 -27.81 5.52 -8.95
N GLU A 508 -29.04 5.13 -9.32
CA GLU A 508 -30.29 5.75 -8.89
C GLU A 508 -31.11 4.84 -7.96
N LYS A 509 -30.80 3.55 -7.94
CA LYS A 509 -31.40 2.55 -7.03
C LYS A 509 -30.43 1.37 -6.82
N ALA A 510 -30.59 0.65 -5.72
CA ALA A 510 -29.68 -0.42 -5.31
C ALA A 510 -29.45 -1.51 -6.40
N SER A 511 -30.49 -1.86 -7.16
CA SER A 511 -30.42 -2.88 -8.21
C SER A 511 -29.64 -2.45 -9.46
N ASP A 512 -29.28 -1.18 -9.62
CA ASP A 512 -28.54 -0.68 -10.77
C ASP A 512 -27.04 -0.92 -10.61
N PHE A 513 -26.52 -0.82 -9.38
CA PHE A 513 -25.08 -0.94 -9.14
C PHE A 513 -24.46 -2.24 -9.68
N PRO A 514 -24.96 -3.46 -9.37
CA PRO A 514 -24.37 -4.68 -9.89
C PRO A 514 -24.45 -4.78 -11.42
N LYS A 515 -25.46 -4.20 -12.06
CA LYS A 515 -25.61 -4.19 -13.52
C LYS A 515 -24.60 -3.24 -14.17
N MET A 516 -24.45 -2.03 -13.61
CA MET A 516 -23.50 -1.03 -14.09
C MET A 516 -22.06 -1.51 -13.88
N LEU A 517 -21.76 -2.14 -12.74
CA LEU A 517 -20.46 -2.75 -12.48
C LEU A 517 -20.14 -3.87 -13.48
N ALA A 518 -21.13 -4.74 -13.78
CA ALA A 518 -20.97 -5.81 -14.77
C ALA A 518 -20.79 -5.27 -16.20
N ASP A 519 -21.40 -4.13 -16.54
CA ASP A 519 -21.18 -3.45 -17.83
C ASP A 519 -19.80 -2.78 -17.86
N ALA A 520 -19.42 -2.07 -16.81
CA ALA A 520 -18.12 -1.40 -16.67
C ALA A 520 -16.95 -2.39 -16.79
N LEU A 521 -17.09 -3.60 -16.23
CA LEU A 521 -16.08 -4.67 -16.33
C LEU A 521 -15.81 -5.16 -17.77
N LYS A 522 -16.71 -4.88 -18.72
CA LYS A 522 -16.57 -5.25 -20.13
C LYS A 522 -15.99 -4.13 -20.99
N GLN A 523 -15.88 -2.92 -20.45
CA GLN A 523 -15.37 -1.79 -21.21
C GLN A 523 -13.85 -1.85 -21.36
N ASP A 524 -13.35 -1.42 -22.51
CA ASP A 524 -11.91 -1.28 -22.79
C ASP A 524 -11.38 0.12 -22.46
N THR A 525 -12.06 0.84 -21.59
CA THR A 525 -11.72 2.20 -21.15
C THR A 525 -11.95 2.35 -19.66
N VAL A 526 -11.48 3.46 -19.08
CA VAL A 526 -11.82 3.80 -17.71
C VAL A 526 -13.33 4.00 -17.56
N SER A 527 -13.90 3.45 -16.50
CA SER A 527 -15.30 3.62 -16.13
C SER A 527 -15.42 4.22 -14.74
N ILE A 528 -16.26 5.24 -14.57
CA ILE A 528 -16.56 5.87 -13.28
C ILE A 528 -18.02 5.57 -12.91
N ILE A 529 -18.22 5.00 -11.73
CA ILE A 529 -19.56 4.72 -11.19
C ILE A 529 -19.76 5.62 -9.96
N ASP A 530 -20.65 6.59 -10.08
CA ASP A 530 -21.09 7.47 -9.00
C ASP A 530 -22.17 6.76 -8.18
N VAL A 531 -21.86 6.47 -6.91
CA VAL A 531 -22.71 5.69 -6.02
C VAL A 531 -23.07 6.52 -4.79
N PRO A 532 -24.29 7.07 -4.71
CA PRO A 532 -24.78 7.65 -3.47
C PRO A 532 -24.78 6.64 -2.33
N VAL A 533 -24.14 6.99 -1.20
CA VAL A 533 -23.93 6.07 -0.07
C VAL A 533 -24.55 6.58 1.21
N ASP A 534 -25.13 5.66 2.01
CA ASP A 534 -25.65 5.94 3.35
C ASP A 534 -24.67 5.49 4.43
N TYR A 535 -23.92 6.44 4.98
CA TYR A 535 -22.98 6.20 6.06
C TYR A 535 -23.58 6.24 7.48
N ASN A 536 -24.91 6.31 7.64
CA ASN A 536 -25.55 6.10 8.94
C ASN A 536 -25.22 4.71 9.51
N GLU A 537 -24.89 3.77 8.63
CA GLU A 537 -24.37 2.45 9.00
C GLU A 537 -23.12 2.50 9.91
N ASN A 538 -22.33 3.56 9.87
CA ASN A 538 -21.18 3.74 10.74
C ASN A 538 -21.59 3.88 12.21
N PHE A 539 -22.68 4.62 12.48
CA PHE A 539 -23.21 4.79 13.82
C PHE A 539 -23.87 3.52 14.33
N GLU A 540 -24.57 2.79 13.44
CA GLU A 540 -25.15 1.48 13.76
C GLU A 540 -24.05 0.45 14.10
N LEU A 541 -22.99 0.41 13.29
CA LEU A 541 -21.84 -0.45 13.56
C LEU A 541 -21.21 -0.13 14.91
N MET A 542 -21.00 1.14 15.22
CA MET A 542 -20.44 1.54 16.53
C MET A 542 -21.34 1.13 17.69
N ARG A 543 -22.64 1.39 17.57
CA ARG A 543 -23.62 1.00 18.60
C ARG A 543 -23.60 -0.51 18.82
N LYS A 544 -23.58 -1.29 17.74
CA LYS A 544 -23.51 -2.75 17.76
C LYS A 544 -22.22 -3.23 18.45
N LEU A 545 -21.06 -2.79 17.96
CA LEU A 545 -19.77 -3.24 18.49
C LEU A 545 -19.46 -2.69 19.89
N GLY A 546 -20.05 -1.56 20.29
CA GLY A 546 -19.94 -1.01 21.64
C GLY A 546 -20.70 -1.81 22.71
N GLN A 547 -21.69 -2.60 22.30
CA GLN A 547 -22.53 -3.43 23.16
C GLN A 547 -22.11 -4.91 23.17
N GLU A 548 -21.17 -5.30 22.30
CA GLU A 548 -20.84 -6.71 22.14
C GLU A 548 -20.06 -7.29 23.31
N ILE A 549 -20.60 -8.40 23.78
CA ILE A 549 -19.92 -9.39 24.59
C ILE A 549 -19.32 -10.40 23.61
N CYS A 550 -18.03 -10.68 23.76
CA CYS A 550 -17.37 -11.70 22.95
C CYS A 550 -18.16 -13.00 22.98
N PRO A 551 -18.41 -13.67 21.83
CA PRO A 551 -19.10 -14.94 21.82
C PRO A 551 -18.31 -15.96 22.65
N VAL A 552 -18.98 -16.62 23.59
CA VAL A 552 -18.35 -17.53 24.56
C VAL A 552 -18.35 -18.95 24.03
#